data_2c096841d568a1e5d66678856f025b05
#
_entry.id   2c096841d568a1e5d66678856f025b05
#
_cell.length_a   1.000
_cell.length_b   1.000
_cell.length_c   1.000
_cell.angle_alpha   90.00
_cell.angle_beta   90.00
_cell.angle_gamma   90.00
#
_symmetry.space_group_name_H-M   'P 1'
#
loop_
_entity.id
_entity.type
_entity.pdbx_description
1 polymer ?
#
loop_
_entity_poly.entity_id
_entity_poly.type
_entity_poly.pdbx_seq_one_letter_code
_entity_poly.pdbx_strand_id
1 'polypeptide(L)' 'MLDDYNARLQEELKDRKKVGNMVSEFLSAQKDLLAQAEERLELYLDKLEKIHQVKDELKSHIASLPDIPVVRL' A
#
# COMPACT_ATOMS: atom_id res chain seq x y z
N MET A 1 -43.05 -23.01 -23.89
CA MET A 1 -42.77 -21.58 -24.03
C MET A 1 -42.55 -20.90 -22.68
N LEU A 2 -43.50 -20.98 -21.81
CA LEU A 2 -43.36 -20.36 -20.48
C LEU A 2 -42.25 -21.00 -19.66
N ASP A 3 -42.10 -22.30 -19.78
CA ASP A 3 -41.06 -23.04 -19.06
C ASP A 3 -39.65 -22.65 -19.52
N ASP A 4 -39.47 -22.45 -20.84
CA ASP A 4 -38.21 -22.02 -21.40
C ASP A 4 -37.84 -20.59 -20.95
N TYR A 5 -38.86 -19.75 -20.93
CA TYR A 5 -38.70 -18.36 -20.50
C TYR A 5 -38.31 -18.29 -19.02
N ASN A 6 -38.98 -19.04 -18.18
CA ASN A 6 -38.67 -19.13 -16.76
C ASN A 6 -37.27 -19.69 -16.51
N ALA A 7 -36.90 -20.72 -17.27
CA ALA A 7 -35.56 -21.31 -17.16
C ALA A 7 -34.47 -20.30 -17.50
N ARG A 8 -34.68 -19.49 -18.56
CA ARG A 8 -33.75 -18.44 -18.95
C ARG A 8 -33.64 -17.36 -17.90
N LEU A 9 -34.77 -16.96 -17.32
CA LEU A 9 -34.76 -15.96 -16.25
C LEU A 9 -34.01 -16.45 -15.03
N GLN A 10 -34.21 -17.70 -14.64
CA GLN A 10 -33.50 -18.28 -13.51
C GLN A 10 -32.00 -18.36 -13.77
N GLU A 11 -31.63 -18.73 -14.99
CA GLU A 11 -30.22 -18.77 -15.38
C GLU A 11 -29.58 -17.39 -15.37
N GLU A 12 -30.30 -16.40 -15.90
CA GLU A 12 -29.84 -15.01 -15.85
C GLU A 12 -29.66 -14.50 -14.42
N LEU A 13 -30.59 -14.81 -13.56
CA LEU A 13 -30.50 -14.41 -12.15
C LEU A 13 -29.30 -15.06 -11.49
N LYS A 14 -29.06 -16.32 -11.80
CA LYS A 14 -27.92 -17.07 -11.29
C LYS A 14 -26.60 -16.45 -11.76
N ASP A 15 -26.53 -16.09 -13.03
CA ASP A 15 -25.35 -15.46 -13.62
C ASP A 15 -25.10 -14.09 -13.00
N ARG A 16 -26.14 -13.30 -12.83
CA ARG A 16 -26.04 -11.98 -12.19
C ARG A 16 -25.53 -12.07 -10.76
N LYS A 17 -26.04 -13.05 -10.02
CA LYS A 17 -25.60 -13.29 -8.65
C LYS A 17 -24.14 -13.70 -8.62
N LYS A 18 -23.73 -14.56 -9.53
CA LYS A 18 -22.34 -14.99 -9.66
C LYS A 18 -21.40 -13.82 -9.96
N VAL A 19 -21.78 -13.00 -10.94
CA VAL A 19 -21.01 -11.81 -11.29
C VAL A 19 -20.95 -10.83 -10.13
N GLY A 20 -22.06 -10.63 -9.45
CA GLY A 20 -22.13 -9.77 -8.27
C GLY A 20 -21.19 -10.24 -7.17
N ASN A 21 -21.13 -11.53 -6.91
CA ASN A 21 -20.19 -12.10 -5.94
C ASN A 21 -18.75 -11.92 -6.37
N MET A 22 -18.46 -12.14 -7.64
CA MET A 22 -17.11 -11.98 -8.19
C MET A 22 -16.63 -10.53 -8.08
N VAL A 23 -17.49 -9.57 -8.38
CA VAL A 23 -17.19 -8.15 -8.25
C VAL A 23 -16.97 -7.79 -6.78
N SER A 24 -17.81 -8.28 -5.90
CA SER A 24 -17.66 -8.04 -4.46
C SER A 24 -16.35 -8.59 -3.92
N GLU A 25 -15.98 -9.79 -4.31
CA GLU A 25 -14.70 -10.39 -3.91
C GLU A 25 -13.51 -9.61 -4.47
N PHE A 26 -13.62 -9.18 -5.72
CA PHE A 26 -12.59 -8.37 -6.35
C PHE A 26 -12.39 -7.04 -5.62
N LEU A 27 -13.48 -6.35 -5.30
CA LEU A 27 -13.41 -5.09 -4.57
C LEU A 27 -12.83 -5.28 -3.17
N SER A 28 -13.20 -6.35 -2.49
CA SER A 28 -12.65 -6.67 -1.17
C SER A 28 -11.15 -6.89 -1.24
N ALA A 29 -10.70 -7.65 -2.24
CA ALA A 29 -9.28 -7.90 -2.46
C ALA A 29 -8.51 -6.61 -2.77
N GLN A 30 -9.11 -5.73 -3.58
CA GLN A 30 -8.50 -4.44 -3.91
C GLN A 30 -8.37 -3.54 -2.68
N LYS A 31 -9.38 -3.53 -1.82
CA LYS A 31 -9.33 -2.78 -0.55
C LYS A 31 -8.22 -3.29 0.35
N ASP A 32 -8.05 -4.59 0.44
CA ASP A 32 -6.99 -5.20 1.24
C ASP A 32 -5.61 -4.82 0.71
N LEU A 33 -5.44 -4.86 -0.62
CA LEU A 33 -4.18 -4.46 -1.25
C LEU A 33 -3.87 -2.98 -1.02
N LEU A 34 -4.89 -2.15 -1.08
CA LEU A 34 -4.74 -0.72 -0.81
C LEU A 34 -4.32 -0.49 0.64
N ALA A 35 -4.96 -1.17 1.59
CA ALA A 35 -4.60 -1.07 3.00
C ALA A 35 -3.17 -1.49 3.25
N GLN A 36 -2.72 -2.57 2.61
CA GLN A 36 -1.33 -3.02 2.70
C GLN A 36 -0.35 -2.02 2.10
N ALA A 37 -0.72 -1.40 0.99
CA ALA A 37 0.11 -0.38 0.35
C ALA A 37 0.23 0.86 1.23
N GLU A 38 -0.85 1.29 1.85
CA GLU A 38 -0.86 2.41 2.79
C GLU A 38 0.02 2.13 4.01
N GLU A 39 -0.06 0.92 4.54
CA GLU A 39 0.76 0.49 5.67
C GLU A 39 2.25 0.53 5.32
N ARG A 40 2.61 0.04 4.14
CA ARG A 40 3.99 0.09 3.66
C ARG A 40 4.48 1.52 3.47
N LEU A 41 3.61 2.37 2.95
CA LEU A 41 3.94 3.78 2.76
C LEU A 41 4.25 4.44 4.10
N GLU A 42 3.43 4.18 5.10
CA GLU A 42 3.63 4.69 6.46
C GLU A 42 4.97 4.24 7.02
N LEU A 43 5.28 2.96 6.87
CA LEU A 43 6.57 2.41 7.30
C LEU A 43 7.75 3.07 6.60
N TYR A 44 7.64 3.29 5.31
CA TYR A 44 8.69 3.95 4.54
C TYR A 44 8.87 5.40 4.96
N LEU A 45 7.78 6.09 5.21
CA LEU A 45 7.84 7.48 5.69
C LEU A 45 8.51 7.56 7.05
N ASP A 46 8.21 6.64 7.96
CA ASP A 46 8.85 6.57 9.27
C ASP A 46 10.35 6.31 9.14
N LYS A 47 10.72 5.38 8.27
CA LYS A 47 12.13 5.08 8.02
C LYS A 47 12.85 6.28 7.42
N LEU A 48 12.20 6.95 6.49
CA LEU A 48 12.78 8.14 5.87
C LEU A 48 12.99 9.26 6.89
N GLU A 49 12.03 9.46 7.77
CA GLU A 49 12.16 10.43 8.85
C GLU A 49 13.32 10.09 9.77
N LYS A 50 13.47 8.83 10.14
CA LYS A 50 14.60 8.38 10.96
C LYS A 50 15.93 8.61 10.26
N ILE A 51 16.01 8.35 8.97
CA ILE A 51 17.21 8.60 8.18
C ILE A 51 17.55 10.07 8.16
N HIS A 52 16.55 10.93 8.01
CA HIS A 52 16.77 12.38 8.06
C HIS A 52 17.24 12.84 9.43
N GLN A 53 16.69 12.30 10.49
CA GLN A 53 17.13 12.61 11.85
C GLN A 53 18.59 12.22 12.08
N VAL A 54 18.94 11.01 11.67
CA VAL A 54 20.34 10.53 11.78
C VAL A 54 21.27 11.39 10.95
N LYS A 55 20.84 11.76 9.76
CA LYS A 55 21.62 12.64 8.88
C LYS A 55 21.85 14.01 9.51
N ASP A 56 20.82 14.57 10.10
CA ASP A 56 20.90 15.87 10.77
C ASP A 56 21.79 15.81 12.02
N GLU A 57 21.66 14.75 12.81
CA GLU A 57 22.51 14.49 13.96
C GLU A 57 23.97 14.35 13.54
N LEU A 58 24.22 13.66 12.45
CA LEU A 58 25.55 13.45 11.91
C LEU A 58 26.15 14.76 11.45
N LYS A 59 25.39 15.57 10.73
CA LYS A 59 25.81 16.90 10.31
C LYS A 59 26.15 17.79 11.50
N SER A 60 25.30 17.77 12.51
CA SER A 60 25.47 18.51 13.73
C SER A 60 26.74 18.08 14.46
N HIS A 61 26.96 16.79 14.52
CA HIS A 61 28.14 16.21 15.14
C HIS A 61 29.43 16.62 14.40
N ILE A 62 29.40 16.53 13.08
CA ILE A 62 30.54 16.94 12.25
C ILE A 62 30.83 18.42 12.41
N ALA A 63 29.78 19.24 12.45
CA ALA A 63 29.89 20.66 12.63
C ALA A 63 30.47 21.05 14.00
N SER A 64 30.22 20.23 15.01
CA SER A 64 30.69 20.46 16.37
C SER A 64 32.08 19.90 16.63
N LEU A 65 32.61 19.11 15.71
CA LEU A 65 33.95 18.59 15.85
C LEU A 65 34.97 19.71 15.80
N PRO A 66 36.03 19.65 16.63
CA PRO A 66 37.09 20.63 16.59
C PRO A 66 37.80 20.59 15.24
N ASP A 67 38.17 21.74 14.78
CA ASP A 67 38.89 21.87 13.53
C ASP A 67 40.30 21.31 13.71
N ILE A 68 40.47 20.04 13.44
CA ILE A 68 41.74 19.38 13.60
C ILE A 68 42.54 19.58 12.33
N PRO A 69 43.69 20.15 12.41
CA PRO A 69 44.55 20.31 11.25
C PRO A 69 45.25 19.01 10.90
N VAL A 70 44.46 18.08 10.51
CA VAL A 70 44.92 16.72 10.21
C VAL A 70 45.83 16.66 9.03
N VAL A 71 45.77 17.67 8.26
CA VAL A 71 46.40 17.67 6.96
C VAL A 71 47.91 17.80 7.02
N ARG A 72 48.42 17.76 8.18
CA ARG A 72 49.83 17.88 8.40
C ARG A 72 50.63 16.69 7.96
N LEU A 73 49.94 15.74 7.49
CA LEU A 73 50.63 14.60 6.93
C LEU A 73 50.96 14.89 5.45
#